data_4e4d09e62476296a010ac5cb6f615fe5
#
_entry.id   4e4d09e62476296a010ac5cb6f615fe5
#
_cell.length_a   1.000
_cell.length_b   1.000
_cell.length_c   1.000
_cell.angle_alpha   90.00
_cell.angle_beta   90.00
_cell.angle_gamma   90.00
#
_symmetry.space_group_name_H-M   'P 1'
#
loop_
_entity.id
_entity.type
_entity.pdbx_description
1 polymer ?
#
loop_
_entity_poly.entity_id
_entity_poly.type
_entity_poly.pdbx_seq_one_letter_code
_entity_poly.pdbx_strand_id
1 'polypeptide(L)'
;MNEIITGKSYTLHLEDVTEMLAWVDAASMKDQEQLLLISRLPQRRLVDHIHLEKVEAYWLTSREEKGTLLPDLDEIKRLLSGKVESGNGIAVIEGIEWLLSLYDFDDVINFVMTMNDTINSTNWSLIYTLDTAMLTTKELARLHKESVEWSIPKTVDIKIIEEEIQTAEKELIEEQLPDDKTSSL
;
A
#
# COMPACT_ATOMS: atom_id res chain seq x y z
N MET A 1 -13.64 -0.60 4.64
CA MET A 1 -13.34 0.40 3.58
C MET A 1 -11.85 0.31 3.29
N ASN A 2 -11.47 -0.25 2.13
CA ASN A 2 -10.08 -0.58 1.80
C ASN A 2 -9.39 0.49 0.92
N GLU A 3 -9.89 1.72 0.94
CA GLU A 3 -9.35 2.81 0.14
C GLU A 3 -8.18 3.49 0.86
N ILE A 4 -7.08 3.70 0.15
CA ILE A 4 -5.92 4.44 0.64
C ILE A 4 -6.21 5.94 0.48
N ILE A 5 -6.22 6.65 1.60
CA ILE A 5 -6.44 8.10 1.65
C ILE A 5 -5.08 8.79 1.72
N THR A 6 -4.86 9.80 0.89
CA THR A 6 -3.62 10.58 0.88
C THR A 6 -3.36 11.28 2.24
N GLY A 7 -2.12 11.50 2.56
CA GLY A 7 -1.69 12.11 3.81
C GLY A 7 -1.75 11.17 5.02
N LYS A 8 -1.91 9.85 4.81
CA LYS A 8 -2.00 8.87 5.89
C LYS A 8 -1.04 7.70 5.70
N SER A 9 -0.70 7.07 6.80
CA SER A 9 0.05 5.82 6.79
C SER A 9 -0.82 4.62 7.18
N TYR A 10 -0.42 3.46 6.67
CA TYR A 10 -1.13 2.20 6.82
C TYR A 10 -0.17 1.10 7.24
N THR A 11 -0.67 0.17 8.03
CA THR A 11 0.02 -1.07 8.38
C THR A 11 -0.63 -2.23 7.65
N LEU A 12 0.14 -2.91 6.82
CA LEU A 12 -0.25 -4.12 6.12
C LEU A 12 0.36 -5.33 6.83
N HIS A 13 -0.49 -6.20 7.40
CA HIS A 13 -0.02 -7.51 7.84
C HIS A 13 0.37 -8.35 6.63
N LEU A 14 1.60 -8.83 6.61
CA LEU A 14 2.18 -9.52 5.47
C LEU A 14 2.53 -10.95 5.85
N GLU A 15 1.79 -11.91 5.32
CA GLU A 15 2.11 -13.35 5.38
C GLU A 15 2.93 -13.78 4.15
N ASP A 16 2.63 -13.21 2.98
CA ASP A 16 3.31 -13.50 1.72
C ASP A 16 3.65 -12.21 0.95
N VAL A 17 4.95 -12.00 0.74
CA VAL A 17 5.46 -10.85 -0.02
C VAL A 17 4.94 -10.82 -1.46
N THR A 18 4.61 -11.98 -2.04
CA THR A 18 4.12 -12.09 -3.42
C THR A 18 2.79 -11.38 -3.61
N GLU A 19 1.88 -11.46 -2.62
CA GLU A 19 0.59 -10.76 -2.66
C GLU A 19 0.79 -9.24 -2.66
N MET A 20 1.69 -8.74 -1.83
CA MET A 20 2.04 -7.31 -1.79
C MET A 20 2.65 -6.85 -3.12
N LEU A 21 3.58 -7.62 -3.69
CA LEU A 21 4.21 -7.28 -4.97
C LEU A 21 3.18 -7.28 -6.12
N ALA A 22 2.26 -8.23 -6.16
CA ALA A 22 1.19 -8.25 -7.15
C ALA A 22 0.29 -7.01 -7.02
N TRP A 23 -0.01 -6.58 -5.80
CA TRP A 23 -0.76 -5.34 -5.58
C TRP A 23 0.02 -4.10 -6.01
N VAL A 24 1.32 -4.01 -5.68
CA VAL A 24 2.20 -2.90 -6.11
C VAL A 24 2.25 -2.81 -7.63
N ASP A 25 2.40 -3.95 -8.30
CA ASP A 25 2.41 -4.02 -9.77
C ASP A 25 1.09 -3.52 -10.37
N ALA A 26 -0.03 -4.03 -9.89
CA ALA A 26 -1.36 -3.59 -10.33
C ALA A 26 -1.60 -2.09 -10.06
N ALA A 27 -1.17 -1.57 -8.91
CA ALA A 27 -1.29 -0.16 -8.56
C ALA A 27 -0.42 0.72 -9.46
N SER A 28 0.77 0.26 -9.87
CA SER A 28 1.69 0.99 -10.75
C SER A 28 1.15 1.20 -12.17
N MET A 29 0.16 0.41 -12.57
CA MET A 29 -0.50 0.55 -13.89
C MET A 29 -1.52 1.69 -13.93
N LYS A 30 -1.84 2.32 -12.81
CA LYS A 30 -2.70 3.51 -12.75
C LYS A 30 -1.88 4.75 -13.11
N ASP A 31 -2.27 5.45 -14.15
CA ASP A 31 -1.47 6.50 -14.82
C ASP A 31 -1.20 7.79 -14.02
N GLN A 32 -1.60 7.90 -12.76
CA GLN A 32 -1.55 9.17 -12.04
C GLN A 32 -0.80 9.14 -10.70
N GLU A 33 -0.31 7.98 -10.25
CA GLU A 33 0.35 7.86 -8.96
C GLU A 33 1.77 7.31 -9.11
N GLN A 34 2.71 7.94 -8.40
CA GLN A 34 4.07 7.42 -8.29
C GLN A 34 4.08 6.27 -7.29
N LEU A 35 4.75 5.19 -7.63
CA LEU A 35 4.98 4.06 -6.73
C LEU A 35 6.44 4.02 -6.33
N LEU A 36 6.70 4.09 -5.03
CA LEU A 36 8.01 3.88 -4.43
C LEU A 36 7.95 2.58 -3.61
N LEU A 37 8.90 1.68 -3.83
CA LEU A 37 9.03 0.45 -3.07
C LEU A 37 10.41 0.38 -2.41
N ILE A 38 10.44 0.33 -1.09
CA ILE A 38 11.62 -0.05 -0.32
C ILE A 38 11.42 -1.49 0.10
N SER A 39 12.27 -2.41 -0.38
CA SER A 39 12.11 -3.85 -0.14
C SER A 39 13.42 -4.53 0.21
N ARG A 40 13.36 -5.59 0.99
CA ARG A 40 14.49 -6.48 1.27
C ARG A 40 14.86 -7.36 0.07
N LEU A 41 14.02 -7.40 -0.96
CA LEU A 41 14.30 -8.12 -2.19
C LEU A 41 15.18 -7.26 -3.13
N PRO A 42 16.29 -7.82 -3.66
CA PRO A 42 17.09 -7.13 -4.66
C PRO A 42 16.32 -6.96 -5.97
N GLN A 43 16.62 -5.90 -6.72
CA GLN A 43 15.94 -5.58 -7.98
C GLN A 43 15.86 -6.76 -8.95
N ARG A 44 16.91 -7.59 -9.03
CA ARG A 44 16.93 -8.82 -9.85
C ARG A 44 15.85 -9.86 -9.48
N ARG A 45 15.29 -9.78 -8.27
CA ARG A 45 14.17 -10.62 -7.83
C ARG A 45 12.84 -9.92 -8.04
N LEU A 46 12.82 -8.59 -7.92
CA LEU A 46 11.61 -7.80 -8.13
C LEU A 46 11.15 -7.84 -9.59
N VAL A 47 12.06 -7.93 -10.56
CA VAL A 47 11.72 -7.99 -12.00
C VAL A 47 10.82 -9.16 -12.38
N ASP A 48 10.81 -10.23 -11.59
CA ASP A 48 9.92 -11.37 -11.81
C ASP A 48 8.48 -11.12 -11.35
N HIS A 49 8.24 -10.01 -10.63
CA HIS A 49 6.98 -9.71 -9.97
C HIS A 49 6.39 -8.35 -10.33
N ILE A 50 7.21 -7.36 -10.65
CA ILE A 50 6.77 -5.97 -10.89
C ILE A 50 7.45 -5.35 -12.11
N HIS A 51 6.76 -4.40 -12.73
CA HIS A 51 7.30 -3.59 -13.83
C HIS A 51 8.18 -2.47 -13.26
N LEU A 52 9.50 -2.70 -13.20
CA LEU A 52 10.45 -1.76 -12.59
C LEU A 52 10.53 -0.40 -13.30
N GLU A 53 10.06 -0.27 -14.54
CA GLU A 53 9.93 1.02 -15.22
C GLU A 53 8.78 1.88 -14.70
N LYS A 54 7.86 1.28 -13.93
CA LYS A 54 6.69 1.93 -13.32
C LYS A 54 6.83 2.13 -11.81
N VAL A 55 7.79 1.46 -11.18
CA VAL A 55 8.00 1.47 -9.73
C VAL A 55 9.42 1.88 -9.42
N GLU A 56 9.59 2.97 -8.68
CA GLU A 56 10.90 3.33 -8.15
C GLU A 56 11.24 2.40 -6.97
N ALA A 57 12.18 1.49 -7.18
CA ALA A 57 12.50 0.45 -6.19
C ALA A 57 13.89 0.62 -5.60
N TYR A 58 13.98 0.54 -4.28
CA TYR A 58 15.22 0.51 -3.50
C TYR A 58 15.35 -0.83 -2.77
N TRP A 59 16.53 -1.42 -2.87
CA TRP A 59 16.86 -2.61 -2.12
C TRP A 59 17.38 -2.23 -0.73
N LEU A 60 16.60 -2.52 0.29
CA LEU A 60 17.01 -2.33 1.69
C LEU A 60 18.05 -3.39 2.08
N THR A 61 19.27 -2.98 2.24
CA THR A 61 20.41 -3.89 2.49
C THR A 61 21.57 -3.15 3.16
N SER A 62 22.43 -3.88 3.87
CA SER A 62 23.68 -3.35 4.41
C SER A 62 24.81 -3.24 3.36
N ARG A 63 24.54 -3.58 2.10
CA ARG A 63 25.49 -3.43 0.99
C ARG A 63 25.38 -2.05 0.36
N GLU A 64 26.52 -1.46 0.03
CA GLU A 64 26.59 -0.18 -0.70
C GLU A 64 26.75 -0.46 -2.20
N GLU A 65 25.63 -0.46 -2.92
CA GLU A 65 25.56 -0.65 -4.37
C GLU A 65 24.57 0.37 -4.97
N LYS A 66 24.53 0.50 -6.29
CA LYS A 66 23.54 1.36 -6.95
C LYS A 66 22.12 0.80 -6.73
N GLY A 67 21.21 1.66 -6.29
CA GLY A 67 19.81 1.28 -6.03
C GLY A 67 19.61 0.58 -4.69
N THR A 68 20.60 0.65 -3.80
CA THR A 68 20.44 0.20 -2.41
C THR A 68 20.13 1.34 -1.46
N LEU A 69 19.53 1.00 -0.35
CA LEU A 69 19.27 1.85 0.79
C LEU A 69 19.71 1.12 2.06
N LEU A 70 20.48 1.78 2.89
CA LEU A 70 20.88 1.18 4.17
C LEU A 70 19.67 1.05 5.11
N PRO A 71 19.66 0.03 5.98
CA PRO A 71 18.62 -0.13 7.00
C PRO A 71 18.83 0.85 8.15
N ASP A 72 18.87 2.13 7.80
CA ASP A 72 19.06 3.26 8.70
C ASP A 72 17.84 4.16 8.66
N LEU A 73 17.23 4.39 9.83
CA LEU A 73 15.96 5.14 9.94
C LEU A 73 16.10 6.59 9.42
N ASP A 74 17.26 7.23 9.60
CA ASP A 74 17.48 8.59 9.13
C ASP A 74 17.70 8.64 7.60
N GLU A 75 18.32 7.62 7.02
CA GLU A 75 18.46 7.52 5.56
C GLU A 75 17.10 7.28 4.89
N ILE A 76 16.31 6.34 5.43
CA ILE A 76 14.96 6.07 4.94
C ILE A 76 14.10 7.32 5.05
N LYS A 77 14.14 8.01 6.19
CA LYS A 77 13.42 9.27 6.40
C LYS A 77 13.84 10.35 5.40
N ARG A 78 15.13 10.50 5.14
CA ARG A 78 15.67 11.49 4.19
C ARG A 78 15.18 11.21 2.77
N LEU A 79 15.24 9.94 2.33
CA LEU A 79 14.73 9.52 1.03
C LEU A 79 13.24 9.84 0.89
N LEU A 80 12.43 9.39 1.84
CA LEU A 80 10.97 9.58 1.81
C LEU A 80 10.61 11.07 1.86
N SER A 81 11.22 11.85 2.76
CA SER A 81 10.95 13.28 2.87
C SER A 81 11.23 14.01 1.55
N GLY A 82 12.33 13.70 0.88
CA GLY A 82 12.64 14.30 -0.43
C GLY A 82 11.66 13.89 -1.53
N LYS A 83 11.06 12.70 -1.45
CA LYS A 83 10.08 12.23 -2.45
C LYS A 83 8.70 12.85 -2.27
N VAL A 84 8.25 12.97 -1.04
CA VAL A 84 6.89 13.46 -0.75
C VAL A 84 6.73 14.98 -0.86
N GLU A 85 7.81 15.71 -1.05
CA GLU A 85 7.77 17.17 -1.26
C GLU A 85 7.03 17.57 -2.55
N SER A 86 6.93 16.67 -3.51
CA SER A 86 6.30 16.96 -4.80
C SER A 86 5.54 15.75 -5.34
N GLY A 87 4.54 16.03 -6.19
CA GLY A 87 3.75 14.99 -6.83
C GLY A 87 2.76 14.32 -5.88
N ASN A 88 2.32 13.14 -6.26
CA ASN A 88 1.42 12.28 -5.51
C ASN A 88 1.83 10.83 -5.69
N GLY A 89 1.62 10.01 -4.67
CA GLY A 89 2.01 8.62 -4.77
C GLY A 89 1.82 7.80 -3.51
N ILE A 90 2.26 6.57 -3.61
CA ILE A 90 2.27 5.60 -2.51
C ILE A 90 3.69 5.09 -2.34
N ALA A 91 4.21 5.13 -1.12
CA ALA A 91 5.46 4.49 -0.77
C ALA A 91 5.17 3.27 0.11
N VAL A 92 5.69 2.12 -0.32
CA VAL A 92 5.59 0.85 0.41
C VAL A 92 6.95 0.54 1.01
N ILE A 93 6.99 0.33 2.33
CA ILE A 93 8.20 -0.01 3.08
C ILE A 93 8.06 -1.44 3.59
N GLU A 94 8.70 -2.35 2.89
CA GLU A 94 8.80 -3.76 3.28
C GLU A 94 10.09 -4.00 4.06
N GLY A 95 9.99 -4.68 5.19
CA GLY A 95 11.13 -5.01 6.02
C GLY A 95 11.16 -4.28 7.37
N ILE A 96 10.01 -3.83 7.86
CA ILE A 96 9.90 -3.24 9.20
C ILE A 96 10.39 -4.22 10.27
N GLU A 97 10.19 -5.54 10.08
CA GLU A 97 10.73 -6.57 10.98
C GLU A 97 12.25 -6.50 11.10
N TRP A 98 12.93 -6.21 9.99
CA TRP A 98 14.38 -6.07 10.03
C TRP A 98 14.78 -4.81 10.79
N LEU A 99 14.10 -3.70 10.59
CA LEU A 99 14.34 -2.48 11.37
C LEU A 99 14.08 -2.73 12.86
N LEU A 100 13.03 -3.45 13.23
CA LEU A 100 12.74 -3.86 14.61
C LEU A 100 13.79 -4.80 15.20
N SER A 101 14.60 -5.47 14.38
CA SER A 101 15.75 -6.26 14.84
C SER A 101 17.02 -5.44 15.06
N LEU A 102 17.09 -4.24 14.51
CA LEU A 102 18.24 -3.32 14.59
C LEU A 102 18.02 -2.17 15.58
N TYR A 103 16.77 -1.79 15.79
CA TYR A 103 16.35 -0.66 16.61
C TYR A 103 15.30 -1.08 17.63
N ASP A 104 15.23 -0.38 18.73
CA ASP A 104 14.16 -0.58 19.69
C ASP A 104 12.80 -0.17 19.09
N PHE A 105 11.70 -0.77 19.59
CA PHE A 105 10.36 -0.45 19.11
C PHE A 105 10.05 1.06 19.21
N ASP A 106 10.53 1.73 20.27
CA ASP A 106 10.34 3.17 20.45
C ASP A 106 11.00 4.00 19.35
N ASP A 107 12.15 3.59 18.83
CA ASP A 107 12.82 4.27 17.72
C ASP A 107 12.02 4.10 16.42
N VAL A 108 11.53 2.89 16.16
CA VAL A 108 10.71 2.59 14.97
C VAL A 108 9.37 3.33 15.03
N ILE A 109 8.70 3.38 16.16
CA ILE A 109 7.43 4.12 16.30
C ILE A 109 7.65 5.63 16.16
N ASN A 110 8.74 6.18 16.68
CA ASN A 110 9.10 7.58 16.47
C ASN A 110 9.39 7.91 15.01
N PHE A 111 10.01 6.98 14.29
CA PHE A 111 10.16 7.10 12.83
C PHE A 111 8.80 7.16 12.13
N VAL A 112 7.86 6.25 12.46
CA VAL A 112 6.50 6.26 11.90
C VAL A 112 5.78 7.57 12.20
N MET A 113 5.84 8.07 13.44
CA MET A 113 5.25 9.36 13.83
C MET A 113 5.83 10.53 13.03
N THR A 114 7.16 10.57 12.89
CA THR A 114 7.85 11.62 12.10
C THR A 114 7.42 11.57 10.63
N MET A 115 7.28 10.38 10.06
CA MET A 115 6.83 10.22 8.68
C MET A 115 5.36 10.63 8.51
N ASN A 116 4.51 10.36 9.49
CA ASN A 116 3.11 10.83 9.50
C ASN A 116 3.03 12.36 9.46
N ASP A 117 3.83 13.04 10.29
CA ASP A 117 3.90 14.50 10.26
C ASP A 117 4.37 15.02 8.91
N THR A 118 5.33 14.32 8.30
CA THR A 118 5.88 14.68 6.99
C THR A 118 4.85 14.56 5.86
N ILE A 119 4.04 13.49 5.84
CA ILE A 119 3.08 13.24 4.75
C ILE A 119 1.71 13.91 4.96
N ASN A 120 1.39 14.32 6.17
CA ASN A 120 0.04 14.81 6.55
C ASN A 120 -0.50 15.95 5.66
N SER A 121 0.37 16.75 5.07
CA SER A 121 0.01 17.86 4.16
C SER A 121 0.39 17.59 2.71
N THR A 122 0.69 16.35 2.35
CA THR A 122 1.11 15.94 1.00
C THR A 122 0.05 15.06 0.33
N ASN A 123 0.24 14.80 -0.95
CA ASN A 123 -0.57 13.84 -1.70
C ASN A 123 0.06 12.44 -1.72
N TRP A 124 0.84 12.11 -0.70
CA TRP A 124 1.47 10.80 -0.55
C TRP A 124 0.84 10.00 0.58
N SER A 125 0.89 8.68 0.44
CA SER A 125 0.53 7.73 1.49
C SER A 125 1.70 6.77 1.73
N LEU A 126 1.82 6.28 2.96
CA LEU A 126 2.82 5.28 3.31
C LEU A 126 2.14 3.97 3.70
N ILE A 127 2.73 2.86 3.29
CA ILE A 127 2.31 1.52 3.72
C ILE A 127 3.53 0.84 4.34
N TYR A 128 3.43 0.50 5.61
CA TYR A 128 4.40 -0.30 6.33
C TYR A 128 3.95 -1.75 6.32
N THR A 129 4.79 -2.66 5.81
CA THR A 129 4.47 -4.09 5.85
C THR A 129 5.27 -4.76 6.95
N LEU A 130 4.62 -5.60 7.72
CA LEU A 130 5.27 -6.40 8.76
C LEU A 130 4.44 -7.63 9.12
N ASP A 131 5.10 -8.65 9.64
CA ASP A 131 4.43 -9.72 10.38
C ASP A 131 4.05 -9.19 11.77
N THR A 132 2.77 -8.92 11.97
CA THR A 132 2.25 -8.37 13.23
C THR A 132 2.42 -9.33 14.41
N ALA A 133 2.65 -10.63 14.17
CA ALA A 133 2.95 -11.61 15.21
C ALA A 133 4.30 -11.35 15.92
N MET A 134 5.19 -10.55 15.31
CA MET A 134 6.45 -10.12 15.92
C MET A 134 6.29 -9.05 17.00
N LEU A 135 5.13 -8.42 17.08
CA LEU A 135 4.83 -7.37 18.06
C LEU A 135 4.00 -7.92 19.23
N THR A 136 4.26 -7.40 20.40
CA THR A 136 3.35 -7.59 21.54
C THR A 136 2.03 -6.87 21.26
N THR A 137 0.96 -7.29 21.93
CA THR A 137 -0.36 -6.63 21.83
C THR A 137 -0.29 -5.13 22.13
N LYS A 138 0.57 -4.73 23.09
CA LYS A 138 0.77 -3.34 23.46
C LYS A 138 1.49 -2.54 22.36
N GLU A 139 2.51 -3.10 21.76
CA GLU A 139 3.25 -2.48 20.65
C GLU A 139 2.37 -2.35 19.42
N LEU A 140 1.63 -3.41 19.08
CA LEU A 140 0.68 -3.39 17.95
C LEU A 140 -0.40 -2.31 18.18
N ALA A 141 -0.95 -2.20 19.38
CA ALA A 141 -1.92 -1.15 19.70
C ALA A 141 -1.33 0.26 19.59
N ARG A 142 -0.04 0.45 19.90
CA ARG A 142 0.66 1.73 19.70
C ARG A 142 0.87 2.02 18.22
N LEU A 143 1.28 1.02 17.45
CA LEU A 143 1.48 1.17 16.00
C LEU A 143 0.16 1.54 15.31
N HIS A 144 -0.95 0.88 15.65
CA HIS A 144 -2.26 1.15 15.04
C HIS A 144 -2.86 2.51 15.41
N LYS A 145 -2.34 3.20 16.42
CA LYS A 145 -2.69 4.61 16.66
C LYS A 145 -2.06 5.56 15.65
N GLU A 146 -0.87 5.21 15.16
CA GLU A 146 -0.10 6.02 14.23
C GLU A 146 -0.32 5.61 12.77
N SER A 147 -0.58 4.33 12.53
CA SER A 147 -0.70 3.74 11.19
C SER A 147 -1.91 2.81 11.16
N VAL A 148 -2.89 3.15 10.33
CA VAL A 148 -4.17 2.42 10.27
C VAL A 148 -3.96 1.03 9.69
N GLU A 149 -4.57 0.01 10.31
CA GLU A 149 -4.57 -1.32 9.74
C GLU A 149 -5.28 -1.32 8.37
N TRP A 150 -4.62 -1.92 7.39
CA TRP A 150 -5.11 -2.00 6.03
C TRP A 150 -4.85 -3.40 5.46
N SER A 151 -5.69 -3.84 4.57
CA SER A 151 -5.54 -5.12 3.86
C SER A 151 -5.70 -4.94 2.36
N ILE A 152 -4.96 -5.71 1.59
CA ILE A 152 -5.07 -5.74 0.13
C ILE A 152 -6.49 -6.20 -0.24
N PRO A 153 -7.22 -5.43 -1.08
CA PRO A 153 -8.53 -5.83 -1.55
C PRO A 153 -8.45 -7.17 -2.29
N LYS A 154 -9.23 -8.16 -1.87
CA LYS A 154 -9.28 -9.44 -2.56
C LYS A 154 -10.02 -9.28 -3.89
N THR A 155 -9.46 -9.83 -4.95
CA THR A 155 -10.04 -9.78 -6.32
C THR A 155 -11.47 -10.37 -6.37
N VAL A 156 -11.81 -11.25 -5.44
CA VAL A 156 -13.15 -11.83 -5.29
C VAL A 156 -14.17 -10.78 -4.88
N ASP A 157 -13.80 -9.84 -4.00
CA ASP A 157 -14.69 -8.78 -3.53
C ASP A 157 -15.06 -7.81 -4.66
N ILE A 158 -14.12 -7.55 -5.57
CA ILE A 158 -14.34 -6.69 -6.74
C ILE A 158 -15.31 -7.35 -7.73
N LYS A 159 -15.15 -8.64 -8.02
CA LYS A 159 -16.07 -9.37 -8.92
C LYS A 159 -17.49 -9.46 -8.36
N ILE A 160 -17.64 -9.69 -7.06
CA ILE A 160 -18.95 -9.73 -6.41
C ILE A 160 -19.63 -8.35 -6.51
N ILE A 161 -18.90 -7.28 -6.27
CA ILE A 161 -19.41 -5.91 -6.38
C ILE A 161 -19.80 -5.58 -7.84
N GLU A 162 -18.99 -5.97 -8.82
CA GLU A 162 -19.28 -5.78 -10.24
C GLU A 162 -20.52 -6.58 -10.68
N GLU A 163 -20.68 -7.82 -10.20
CA GLU A 163 -21.85 -8.67 -10.46
C GLU A 163 -23.12 -8.11 -9.79
N GLU A 164 -23.02 -7.60 -8.57
CA GLU A 164 -24.13 -6.95 -7.86
C GLU A 164 -24.55 -5.65 -8.55
N ILE A 165 -23.61 -4.84 -9.02
CA ILE A 165 -23.90 -3.61 -9.78
C ILE A 165 -24.59 -3.94 -11.11
N GLN A 166 -24.09 -4.92 -11.86
CA GLN A 166 -24.70 -5.35 -13.13
C GLN A 166 -26.10 -5.93 -12.94
N THR A 167 -26.33 -6.63 -11.83
CA THR A 167 -27.65 -7.18 -11.50
C THR A 167 -28.64 -6.05 -11.15
N ALA A 168 -28.22 -5.09 -10.33
CA ALA A 168 -29.03 -3.94 -9.96
C ALA A 168 -29.36 -3.04 -11.17
N GLU A 169 -28.43 -2.83 -12.09
CA GLU A 169 -28.66 -2.09 -13.34
C GLU A 169 -29.67 -2.81 -14.25
N LYS A 170 -29.62 -4.14 -14.33
CA LYS A 170 -30.59 -4.93 -15.09
C LYS A 170 -32.00 -4.83 -14.51
N GLU A 171 -32.13 -4.95 -13.21
CA GLU A 171 -33.43 -4.82 -12.52
C GLU A 171 -34.04 -3.43 -12.71
N LEU A 172 -33.24 -2.37 -12.66
CA LEU A 172 -33.68 -1.00 -12.93
C LEU A 172 -34.17 -0.78 -14.38
N ILE A 173 -33.53 -1.45 -15.35
CA ILE A 173 -33.91 -1.40 -16.75
C ILE A 173 -35.22 -2.17 -16.99
N GLU A 174 -35.42 -3.31 -16.35
CA GLU A 174 -36.63 -4.11 -16.45
C GLU A 174 -37.85 -3.41 -15.81
N GLU A 175 -37.66 -2.68 -14.71
CA GLU A 175 -38.71 -1.88 -14.07
C GLU A 175 -39.16 -0.65 -14.90
N GLN A 176 -38.33 -0.17 -15.82
CA GLN A 176 -38.63 1.01 -16.67
C GLN A 176 -39.21 0.66 -18.03
N LEU A 177 -39.37 -0.63 -18.38
CA LEU A 177 -40.07 -1.03 -19.59
C LEU A 177 -41.57 -0.94 -19.37
N PRO A 178 -42.29 -0.13 -20.16
CA PRO A 178 -43.73 -0.05 -20.05
C PRO A 178 -44.39 -1.36 -20.47
N ASP A 179 -45.33 -1.83 -19.65
CA ASP A 179 -46.23 -2.93 -19.96
C ASP A 179 -46.98 -2.65 -21.26
N ASP A 180 -46.48 -3.11 -22.38
CA ASP A 180 -47.19 -3.05 -23.66
C ASP A 180 -48.27 -4.14 -23.71
N LYS A 181 -49.31 -3.96 -22.89
CA LYS A 181 -50.58 -4.68 -22.99
C LYS A 181 -51.63 -3.73 -23.56
N THR A 182 -51.61 -3.53 -24.83
CA THR A 182 -52.78 -3.06 -25.57
C THR A 182 -53.12 -4.10 -26.65
N SER A 183 -53.97 -5.05 -26.27
CA SER A 183 -55.36 -5.08 -26.66
C SER A 183 -55.60 -5.21 -28.15
N SER A 184 -55.80 -6.47 -28.56
CA SER A 184 -56.53 -6.80 -29.80
C SER A 184 -58.02 -6.52 -29.56
N LEU A 185 -58.60 -5.74 -30.39
CA LEU A 185 -60.00 -5.80 -30.82
C LEU A 185 -60.04 -5.81 -32.31
#